data_8227739b80d23262785d921eed17aa87
#
_entry.id   8227739b80d23262785d921eed17aa87
#
_cell.length_a   1.000
_cell.length_b   1.000
_cell.length_c   1.000
_cell.angle_alpha   90.00
_cell.angle_beta   90.00
_cell.angle_gamma   90.00
#
_symmetry.space_group_name_H-M   'P 1'
#
loop_
_entity.id
_entity.type
_entity.pdbx_description
1 polymer ?
#
loop_
_entity_poly.entity_id
_entity_poly.type
_entity_poly.pdbx_seq_one_letter_code
_entity_poly.pdbx_strand_id
1 'polypeptide(L)'
;MQTHELILCELQDTRNAAIESWSPFCLKVHRALRAAGLRYTRQTSPDPRAWREHNPTGQVPVLLVDGKPVTDSTRILARIEALGGRSLLPEDPRTRAEALLWEELADAGLNGFLVAARWADTRNWPATRDAYFGGMPSLLRAIVPGLLRRGVMKNLVARDVWRRGAADCWDRFVTLLDALDARAPARGFWSGDRVGVADVALFGQLHAFRSELTPWQRGCVESRPRLVAWLDRVDAATRTLPALVGNGTTVAA
;
A
#
# COMPACT_ATOMS: atom_id res chain seq x y z
N MET A 1 -11.58 27.17 2.37
CA MET A 1 -11.31 25.90 1.69
C MET A 1 -12.63 25.19 1.49
N GLN A 2 -12.91 24.75 0.27
CA GLN A 2 -14.11 23.96 -0.01
C GLN A 2 -13.94 22.58 0.68
N THR A 3 -14.90 22.21 1.50
CA THR A 3 -14.91 20.90 2.17
C THR A 3 -15.46 19.87 1.19
N HIS A 4 -14.60 18.94 0.75
CA HIS A 4 -15.00 17.82 -0.09
C HIS A 4 -15.38 16.61 0.78
N GLU A 5 -16.41 15.88 0.38
CA GLU A 5 -16.69 14.57 0.93
C GLU A 5 -15.75 13.55 0.28
N LEU A 6 -14.94 12.87 1.10
CA LEU A 6 -13.98 11.89 0.63
C LEU A 6 -14.32 10.52 1.24
N ILE A 7 -14.51 9.50 0.37
CA ILE A 7 -14.77 8.12 0.79
C ILE A 7 -13.75 7.21 0.11
N LEU A 8 -12.94 6.52 0.90
CA LEU A 8 -12.00 5.53 0.39
C LEU A 8 -12.62 4.14 0.41
N CYS A 9 -12.86 3.59 -0.77
CA CYS A 9 -13.40 2.24 -0.98
C CYS A 9 -12.25 1.23 -1.08
N GLU A 10 -12.33 0.18 -0.28
CA GLU A 10 -11.27 -0.85 -0.20
C GLU A 10 -11.82 -2.26 0.13
N LEU A 11 -10.91 -3.22 0.28
CA LEU A 11 -11.24 -4.58 0.71
C LEU A 11 -11.72 -4.58 2.17
N GLN A 12 -12.30 -5.72 2.59
CA GLN A 12 -12.75 -5.92 3.97
C GLN A 12 -11.66 -5.62 5.00
N ASP A 13 -12.08 -5.27 6.20
CA ASP A 13 -11.20 -5.08 7.34
C ASP A 13 -10.33 -6.31 7.58
N THR A 14 -9.10 -6.07 7.96
CA THR A 14 -8.09 -7.12 8.15
C THR A 14 -8.34 -7.96 9.40
N ARG A 15 -9.15 -7.48 10.35
CA ARG A 15 -9.34 -8.04 11.69
C ARG A 15 -8.03 -8.20 12.47
N ASN A 16 -6.96 -7.54 12.01
CA ASN A 16 -5.65 -7.53 12.62
C ASN A 16 -5.17 -6.08 12.73
N ALA A 17 -5.07 -5.56 13.95
CA ALA A 17 -4.70 -4.17 14.20
C ALA A 17 -3.30 -3.80 13.66
N ALA A 18 -2.44 -4.79 13.42
CA ALA A 18 -1.11 -4.57 12.84
C ALA A 18 -1.15 -4.38 11.30
N ILE A 19 -2.28 -4.74 10.65
CA ILE A 19 -2.46 -4.66 9.21
C ILE A 19 -3.63 -3.72 8.92
N GLU A 20 -3.33 -2.47 8.61
CA GLU A 20 -4.36 -1.45 8.36
C GLU A 20 -5.19 -1.74 7.09
N SER A 21 -4.58 -2.26 6.05
CA SER A 21 -5.26 -2.68 4.81
C SER A 21 -4.57 -3.90 4.18
N TRP A 22 -5.35 -4.79 3.57
CA TRP A 22 -4.81 -5.91 2.78
C TRP A 22 -4.10 -5.45 1.53
N SER A 23 -4.52 -4.32 0.96
CA SER A 23 -3.94 -3.73 -0.24
C SER A 23 -2.87 -2.70 0.12
N PRO A 24 -1.62 -2.88 -0.34
CA PRO A 24 -0.58 -1.87 -0.14
C PRO A 24 -0.91 -0.55 -0.84
N PHE A 25 -1.68 -0.59 -1.92
CA PHE A 25 -2.16 0.59 -2.62
C PHE A 25 -3.25 1.35 -1.85
N CYS A 26 -4.14 0.64 -1.15
CA CYS A 26 -5.08 1.29 -0.22
C CYS A 26 -4.31 1.92 0.94
N LEU A 27 -3.33 1.21 1.52
CA LEU A 27 -2.47 1.76 2.56
C LEU A 27 -1.72 3.01 2.09
N LYS A 28 -1.17 3.02 0.87
CA LYS A 28 -0.57 4.20 0.24
C LYS A 28 -1.53 5.40 0.25
N VAL A 29 -2.80 5.18 -0.15
CA VAL A 29 -3.82 6.25 -0.18
C VAL A 29 -4.22 6.71 1.22
N HIS A 30 -4.38 5.80 2.20
CA HIS A 30 -4.62 6.16 3.59
C HIS A 30 -3.55 7.12 4.11
N ARG A 31 -2.29 6.76 3.88
CA ARG A 31 -1.14 7.54 4.35
C ARG A 31 -1.01 8.87 3.61
N ALA A 32 -1.33 8.90 2.31
CA ALA A 32 -1.37 10.12 1.50
C ALA A 32 -2.44 11.11 2.00
N LEU A 33 -3.68 10.66 2.21
CA LEU A 33 -4.76 11.49 2.71
C LEU A 33 -4.43 12.11 4.07
N ARG A 34 -3.87 11.31 4.98
CA ARG A 34 -3.46 11.79 6.31
C ARG A 34 -2.28 12.74 6.25
N ALA A 35 -1.27 12.46 5.44
CA ALA A 35 -0.13 13.36 5.24
C ALA A 35 -0.55 14.70 4.62
N ALA A 36 -1.54 14.69 3.71
CA ALA A 36 -2.14 15.89 3.16
C ALA A 36 -3.10 16.63 4.14
N GLY A 37 -3.45 16.01 5.27
CA GLY A 37 -4.37 16.59 6.25
C GLY A 37 -5.83 16.55 5.82
N LEU A 38 -6.18 15.66 4.87
CA LEU A 38 -7.53 15.52 4.35
C LEU A 38 -8.34 14.51 5.16
N ARG A 39 -9.53 14.88 5.61
CA ARG A 39 -10.46 13.97 6.29
C ARG A 39 -11.18 13.11 5.26
N TYR A 40 -11.37 11.84 5.58
CA TYR A 40 -12.07 10.87 4.74
C TYR A 40 -12.75 9.82 5.60
N THR A 41 -13.73 9.14 5.03
CA THR A 41 -14.35 7.93 5.59
C THR A 41 -13.88 6.70 4.83
N ARG A 42 -13.90 5.53 5.48
CA ARG A 42 -13.59 4.24 4.87
C ARG A 42 -14.88 3.52 4.53
N GLN A 43 -14.93 2.91 3.37
CA GLN A 43 -15.98 1.98 2.98
C GLN A 43 -15.34 0.67 2.57
N THR A 44 -15.66 -0.41 3.28
CA THR A 44 -15.05 -1.73 3.08
C THR A 44 -16.08 -2.73 2.58
N SER A 45 -15.63 -3.71 1.78
CA SER A 45 -16.49 -4.82 1.36
C SER A 45 -15.70 -6.13 1.28
N PRO A 46 -16.29 -7.25 1.76
CA PRO A 46 -15.75 -8.58 1.54
C PRO A 46 -15.96 -9.06 0.09
N ASP A 47 -16.90 -8.46 -0.65
CA ASP A 47 -17.12 -8.78 -2.07
C ASP A 47 -16.19 -7.91 -2.94
N PRO A 48 -15.23 -8.52 -3.65
CA PRO A 48 -14.34 -7.78 -4.55
C PRO A 48 -15.08 -7.16 -5.75
N ARG A 49 -16.36 -7.49 -5.96
CA ARG A 49 -17.19 -6.91 -7.02
C ARG A 49 -17.91 -5.64 -6.59
N ALA A 50 -17.96 -5.35 -5.29
CA ALA A 50 -18.70 -4.21 -4.74
C ALA A 50 -18.31 -2.87 -5.37
N TRP A 51 -17.06 -2.76 -5.86
CA TRP A 51 -16.53 -1.52 -6.43
C TRP A 51 -16.55 -1.48 -7.96
N ARG A 52 -17.17 -2.47 -8.64
CA ARG A 52 -17.18 -2.53 -10.12
C ARG A 52 -18.00 -1.43 -10.76
N GLU A 53 -18.97 -0.88 -10.08
CA GLU A 53 -19.72 0.30 -10.56
C GLU A 53 -18.83 1.55 -10.65
N HIS A 54 -17.82 1.64 -9.75
CA HIS A 54 -16.87 2.75 -9.70
C HIS A 54 -15.57 2.47 -10.46
N ASN A 55 -15.17 1.19 -10.52
CA ASN A 55 -13.98 0.72 -11.22
C ASN A 55 -14.29 -0.60 -11.96
N PRO A 56 -14.47 -0.58 -13.29
CA PRO A 56 -14.82 -1.79 -14.06
C PRO A 56 -13.83 -2.95 -13.90
N THR A 57 -12.57 -2.66 -13.56
CA THR A 57 -11.55 -3.70 -13.28
C THR A 57 -11.80 -4.41 -11.95
N GLY A 58 -12.62 -3.84 -11.07
CA GLY A 58 -12.85 -4.33 -9.70
C GLY A 58 -11.66 -4.16 -8.76
N GLN A 59 -10.63 -3.41 -9.17
CA GLN A 59 -9.47 -3.15 -8.34
C GLN A 59 -9.71 -2.00 -7.35
N VAL A 60 -9.05 -2.07 -6.21
CA VAL A 60 -8.99 -1.03 -5.18
C VAL A 60 -7.56 -0.49 -5.07
N PRO A 61 -7.38 0.75 -4.60
CA PRO A 61 -8.36 1.69 -4.04
C PRO A 61 -9.24 2.38 -5.07
N VAL A 62 -10.43 2.81 -4.61
CA VAL A 62 -11.25 3.83 -5.29
C VAL A 62 -11.50 4.95 -4.29
N LEU A 63 -11.22 6.19 -4.67
CA LEU A 63 -11.56 7.37 -3.87
C LEU A 63 -12.78 8.06 -4.49
N LEU A 64 -13.87 8.12 -3.75
CA LEU A 64 -15.00 8.96 -4.14
C LEU A 64 -14.75 10.39 -3.64
N VAL A 65 -14.80 11.35 -4.55
CA VAL A 65 -14.69 12.78 -4.26
C VAL A 65 -16.04 13.41 -4.63
N ASP A 66 -16.81 13.81 -3.63
CA ASP A 66 -18.17 14.30 -3.84
C ASP A 66 -19.01 13.34 -4.70
N GLY A 67 -18.91 12.03 -4.40
CA GLY A 67 -19.58 10.94 -5.11
C GLY A 67 -18.95 10.55 -6.45
N LYS A 68 -17.94 11.27 -6.96
CA LYS A 68 -17.27 10.95 -8.23
C LYS A 68 -16.07 10.06 -8.01
N PRO A 69 -15.98 8.89 -8.69
CA PRO A 69 -14.89 7.95 -8.49
C PRO A 69 -13.58 8.40 -9.15
N VAL A 70 -12.50 8.25 -8.40
CA VAL A 70 -11.12 8.31 -8.89
C VAL A 70 -10.50 6.95 -8.62
N THR A 71 -10.03 6.29 -9.66
CA THR A 71 -9.44 4.94 -9.61
C THR A 71 -7.94 5.02 -9.88
N ASP A 72 -7.19 4.00 -9.44
CA ASP A 72 -5.73 3.96 -9.48
C ASP A 72 -5.04 4.85 -8.43
N SER A 73 -4.14 4.25 -7.65
CA SER A 73 -3.54 4.94 -6.50
C SER A 73 -2.72 6.18 -6.90
N THR A 74 -2.00 6.14 -8.01
CA THR A 74 -1.23 7.29 -8.53
C THR A 74 -2.14 8.44 -8.97
N ARG A 75 -3.25 8.13 -9.65
CA ARG A 75 -4.27 9.14 -10.02
C ARG A 75 -4.97 9.69 -8.79
N ILE A 76 -5.21 8.86 -7.76
CA ILE A 76 -5.76 9.31 -6.49
C ILE A 76 -4.79 10.29 -5.81
N LEU A 77 -3.48 10.01 -5.80
CA LEU A 77 -2.49 10.94 -5.26
C LEU A 77 -2.48 12.28 -6.01
N ALA A 78 -2.54 12.25 -7.34
CA ALA A 78 -2.67 13.46 -8.16
C ALA A 78 -3.97 14.24 -7.83
N ARG A 79 -5.07 13.52 -7.54
CA ARG A 79 -6.32 14.17 -7.11
C ARG A 79 -6.20 14.78 -5.71
N ILE A 80 -5.51 14.11 -4.77
CA ILE A 80 -5.23 14.63 -3.43
C ILE A 80 -4.47 15.96 -3.51
N GLU A 81 -3.45 16.06 -4.39
CA GLU A 81 -2.74 17.32 -4.66
C GLU A 81 -3.71 18.44 -5.10
N ALA A 82 -4.63 18.12 -6.01
CA ALA A 82 -5.59 19.08 -6.55
C ALA A 82 -6.68 19.52 -5.54
N LEU A 83 -6.87 18.80 -4.44
CA LEU A 83 -7.84 19.14 -3.39
C LEU A 83 -7.33 20.24 -2.44
N GLY A 84 -6.08 20.67 -2.58
CA GLY A 84 -5.54 21.82 -1.84
C GLY A 84 -5.21 21.53 -0.37
N GLY A 85 -4.94 20.26 -0.03
CA GLY A 85 -4.32 19.88 1.23
C GLY A 85 -2.83 20.24 1.24
N ARG A 86 -2.10 19.69 2.22
CA ARG A 86 -0.64 19.79 2.20
C ARG A 86 -0.09 19.00 1.01
N SER A 87 0.77 19.62 0.22
CA SER A 87 1.41 18.97 -0.94
C SER A 87 2.27 17.78 -0.50
N LEU A 88 2.17 16.68 -1.26
CA LEU A 88 2.99 15.49 -1.15
C LEU A 88 4.15 15.50 -2.16
N LEU A 89 4.13 16.43 -3.09
CA LEU A 89 5.16 16.58 -4.11
C LEU A 89 6.15 17.68 -3.71
N PRO A 90 7.47 17.44 -3.86
CA PRO A 90 8.48 18.48 -3.70
C PRO A 90 8.28 19.63 -4.69
N GLU A 91 8.66 20.85 -4.29
CA GLU A 91 8.61 22.03 -5.16
C GLU A 91 9.74 22.00 -6.20
N ASP A 92 10.95 21.58 -5.78
CA ASP A 92 12.09 21.44 -6.67
C ASP A 92 11.83 20.39 -7.75
N PRO A 93 11.96 20.73 -9.05
CA PRO A 93 11.64 19.82 -10.15
C PRO A 93 12.48 18.54 -10.16
N ARG A 94 13.73 18.58 -9.75
CA ARG A 94 14.61 17.41 -9.71
C ARG A 94 14.20 16.46 -8.60
N THR A 95 13.99 16.99 -7.41
CA THR A 95 13.52 16.18 -6.25
C THR A 95 12.12 15.61 -6.51
N ARG A 96 11.26 16.37 -7.22
CA ARG A 96 9.94 15.88 -7.66
C ARG A 96 10.08 14.72 -8.63
N ALA A 97 10.95 14.81 -9.62
CA ALA A 97 11.20 13.72 -10.56
C ALA A 97 11.72 12.48 -9.85
N GLU A 98 12.66 12.61 -8.91
CA GLU A 98 13.15 11.51 -8.09
C GLU A 98 12.02 10.89 -7.25
N ALA A 99 11.15 11.70 -6.66
CA ALA A 99 10.02 11.21 -5.87
C ALA A 99 9.04 10.34 -6.70
N LEU A 100 8.78 10.72 -7.94
CA LEU A 100 7.94 9.95 -8.86
C LEU A 100 8.63 8.64 -9.32
N LEU A 101 9.94 8.64 -9.50
CA LEU A 101 10.70 7.41 -9.78
C LEU A 101 10.65 6.43 -8.60
N TRP A 102 10.69 6.93 -7.36
CA TRP A 102 10.52 6.10 -6.17
C TRP A 102 9.09 5.54 -6.05
N GLU A 103 8.08 6.33 -6.41
CA GLU A 103 6.70 5.86 -6.48
C GLU A 103 6.57 4.70 -7.47
N GLU A 104 7.09 4.85 -8.69
CA GLU A 104 7.04 3.81 -9.72
C GLU A 104 7.81 2.54 -9.29
N LEU A 105 8.99 2.69 -8.68
CA LEU A 105 9.73 1.56 -8.11
C LEU A 105 8.89 0.81 -7.06
N ALA A 106 8.18 1.52 -6.21
CA ALA A 106 7.32 0.92 -5.20
C ALA A 106 6.15 0.16 -5.85
N ASP A 107 5.46 0.82 -6.77
CA ASP A 107 4.21 0.32 -7.35
C ASP A 107 4.44 -0.81 -8.37
N ALA A 108 5.49 -0.73 -9.17
CA ALA A 108 5.81 -1.77 -10.16
C ALA A 108 6.78 -2.83 -9.63
N GLY A 109 7.87 -2.39 -8.97
CA GLY A 109 8.94 -3.28 -8.49
C GLY A 109 8.59 -4.00 -7.20
N LEU A 110 8.47 -3.26 -6.08
CA LEU A 110 8.23 -3.85 -4.76
C LEU A 110 6.90 -4.60 -4.70
N ASN A 111 5.85 -4.10 -5.35
CA ASN A 111 4.57 -4.79 -5.42
C ASN A 111 4.69 -6.18 -6.03
N GLY A 112 5.53 -6.34 -7.06
CA GLY A 112 5.79 -7.64 -7.66
C GLY A 112 6.31 -8.65 -6.64
N PHE A 113 7.28 -8.27 -5.82
CA PHE A 113 7.83 -9.11 -4.75
C PHE A 113 6.80 -9.38 -3.64
N LEU A 114 5.96 -8.40 -3.28
CA LEU A 114 4.91 -8.59 -2.27
C LEU A 114 3.86 -9.59 -2.75
N VAL A 115 3.42 -9.48 -4.00
CA VAL A 115 2.49 -10.45 -4.60
C VAL A 115 3.15 -11.83 -4.67
N ALA A 116 4.44 -11.93 -5.06
CA ALA A 116 5.18 -13.18 -5.05
C ALA A 116 5.26 -13.78 -3.64
N ALA A 117 5.55 -12.97 -2.62
CA ALA A 117 5.62 -13.42 -1.22
C ALA A 117 4.30 -14.03 -0.75
N ARG A 118 3.18 -13.39 -1.06
CA ARG A 118 1.86 -13.86 -0.60
C ARG A 118 1.31 -15.03 -1.42
N TRP A 119 1.53 -15.03 -2.74
CA TRP A 119 0.85 -15.96 -3.64
C TRP A 119 1.75 -17.05 -4.23
N ALA A 120 3.04 -16.77 -4.48
CA ALA A 120 3.96 -17.73 -5.09
C ALA A 120 4.73 -18.52 -4.04
N ASP A 121 5.20 -17.88 -2.99
CA ASP A 121 5.97 -18.52 -1.93
C ASP A 121 5.11 -19.56 -1.20
N THR A 122 5.51 -20.83 -1.31
CA THR A 122 4.79 -21.96 -0.71
C THR A 122 4.80 -21.92 0.81
N ARG A 123 5.80 -21.27 1.43
CA ARG A 123 5.89 -21.10 2.88
C ARG A 123 4.76 -20.22 3.43
N ASN A 124 4.35 -19.22 2.66
CA ASN A 124 3.41 -18.18 3.05
C ASN A 124 1.97 -18.46 2.56
N TRP A 125 1.83 -19.29 1.52
CA TRP A 125 0.53 -19.52 0.89
C TRP A 125 -0.57 -20.01 1.87
N PRO A 126 -0.34 -20.94 2.81
CA PRO A 126 -1.37 -21.36 3.74
C PRO A 126 -1.95 -20.19 4.55
N ALA A 127 -1.09 -19.36 5.15
CA ALA A 127 -1.51 -18.19 5.92
C ALA A 127 -2.23 -17.15 5.04
N THR A 128 -1.70 -16.88 3.84
CA THR A 128 -2.34 -15.98 2.87
C THR A 128 -3.73 -16.48 2.48
N ARG A 129 -3.85 -17.76 2.14
CA ARG A 129 -5.14 -18.36 1.78
C ARG A 129 -6.17 -18.22 2.91
N ASP A 130 -5.77 -18.53 4.13
CA ASP A 130 -6.69 -18.49 5.26
C ASP A 130 -7.08 -17.04 5.61
N ALA A 131 -6.16 -16.09 5.48
CA ALA A 131 -6.44 -14.67 5.69
C ALA A 131 -7.43 -14.10 4.66
N TYR A 132 -7.24 -14.40 3.38
CA TYR A 132 -8.07 -13.83 2.31
C TYR A 132 -9.41 -14.58 2.11
N PHE A 133 -9.43 -15.89 2.37
CA PHE A 133 -10.57 -16.76 2.02
C PHE A 133 -11.18 -17.48 3.23
N GLY A 134 -10.68 -17.26 4.44
CA GLY A 134 -11.16 -17.94 5.65
C GLY A 134 -12.65 -17.73 5.94
N GLY A 135 -13.22 -16.60 5.51
CA GLY A 135 -14.65 -16.32 5.63
C GLY A 135 -15.55 -16.94 4.56
N MET A 136 -14.97 -17.61 3.54
CA MET A 136 -15.76 -18.23 2.47
C MET A 136 -16.41 -19.55 2.91
N PRO A 137 -17.59 -19.91 2.34
CA PRO A 137 -18.15 -21.24 2.47
C PRO A 137 -17.16 -22.34 2.08
N SER A 138 -17.17 -23.46 2.79
CA SER A 138 -16.17 -24.53 2.69
C SER A 138 -15.94 -25.04 1.25
N LEU A 139 -17.02 -25.22 0.48
CA LEU A 139 -16.94 -25.69 -0.90
C LEU A 139 -16.23 -24.68 -1.82
N LEU A 140 -16.55 -23.41 -1.71
CA LEU A 140 -15.90 -22.35 -2.47
C LEU A 140 -14.45 -22.18 -2.06
N ARG A 141 -14.15 -22.27 -0.76
CA ARG A 141 -12.80 -22.21 -0.22
C ARG A 141 -11.89 -23.34 -0.70
N ALA A 142 -12.45 -24.49 -1.06
CA ALA A 142 -11.68 -25.59 -1.62
C ALA A 142 -11.22 -25.34 -3.06
N ILE A 143 -11.95 -24.54 -3.84
CA ILE A 143 -11.74 -24.39 -5.29
C ILE A 143 -11.20 -23.01 -5.66
N VAL A 144 -11.83 -21.94 -5.18
CA VAL A 144 -11.58 -20.55 -5.60
C VAL A 144 -10.13 -20.10 -5.37
N PRO A 145 -9.51 -20.35 -4.20
CA PRO A 145 -8.12 -19.92 -3.96
C PRO A 145 -7.12 -20.52 -4.95
N GLY A 146 -7.31 -21.80 -5.32
CA GLY A 146 -6.45 -22.47 -6.29
C GLY A 146 -6.53 -21.87 -7.69
N LEU A 147 -7.72 -21.52 -8.13
CA LEU A 147 -7.94 -20.89 -9.44
C LEU A 147 -7.35 -19.48 -9.49
N LEU A 148 -7.62 -18.66 -8.46
CA LEU A 148 -7.06 -17.32 -8.37
C LEU A 148 -5.53 -17.33 -8.29
N ARG A 149 -4.96 -18.24 -7.49
CA ARG A 149 -3.51 -18.40 -7.40
C ARG A 149 -2.87 -18.70 -8.75
N ARG A 150 -3.49 -19.58 -9.56
CA ARG A 150 -2.98 -19.87 -10.92
C ARG A 150 -2.93 -18.63 -11.80
N GLY A 151 -3.97 -17.79 -11.76
CA GLY A 151 -4.01 -16.51 -12.49
C GLY A 151 -2.91 -15.54 -12.03
N VAL A 152 -2.76 -15.39 -10.70
CA VAL A 152 -1.70 -14.55 -10.12
C VAL A 152 -0.31 -15.06 -10.50
N MET A 153 -0.06 -16.38 -10.43
CA MET A 153 1.21 -16.98 -10.85
C MET A 153 1.54 -16.70 -12.30
N LYS A 154 0.56 -16.82 -13.21
CA LYS A 154 0.72 -16.46 -14.63
C LYS A 154 1.17 -15.01 -14.80
N ASN A 155 0.53 -14.09 -14.07
CA ASN A 155 0.89 -12.67 -14.11
C ASN A 155 2.29 -12.39 -13.54
N LEU A 156 2.70 -13.06 -12.45
CA LEU A 156 4.04 -12.92 -11.87
C LEU A 156 5.13 -13.38 -12.83
N VAL A 157 4.90 -14.47 -13.57
CA VAL A 157 5.82 -14.93 -14.60
C VAL A 157 5.87 -13.94 -15.77
N ALA A 158 4.72 -13.43 -16.23
CA ALA A 158 4.64 -12.45 -17.31
C ALA A 158 5.32 -11.12 -16.96
N ARG A 159 5.27 -10.71 -15.68
CA ARG A 159 5.95 -9.50 -15.15
C ARG A 159 7.43 -9.73 -14.80
N ASP A 160 8.03 -10.85 -15.15
CA ASP A 160 9.42 -11.22 -14.89
C ASP A 160 9.80 -11.43 -13.41
N VAL A 161 8.88 -11.23 -12.48
CA VAL A 161 9.20 -11.34 -11.04
C VAL A 161 9.49 -12.78 -10.63
N TRP A 162 8.76 -13.74 -11.21
CA TRP A 162 8.84 -15.17 -10.85
C TRP A 162 9.30 -16.06 -12.01
N ARG A 163 9.75 -15.48 -13.12
CA ARG A 163 10.12 -16.25 -14.32
C ARG A 163 11.25 -17.25 -14.09
N ARG A 164 12.22 -16.88 -13.24
CA ARG A 164 13.38 -17.72 -12.89
C ARG A 164 13.20 -18.49 -11.57
N GLY A 165 12.01 -18.42 -10.98
CA GLY A 165 11.69 -19.12 -9.74
C GLY A 165 12.06 -18.37 -8.46
N ALA A 166 11.97 -19.10 -7.35
CA ALA A 166 12.07 -18.50 -6.01
C ALA A 166 13.46 -17.94 -5.70
N ALA A 167 14.52 -18.66 -6.03
CA ALA A 167 15.89 -18.24 -5.69
C ALA A 167 16.20 -16.87 -6.30
N ASP A 168 16.07 -16.74 -7.63
CA ASP A 168 16.32 -15.46 -8.33
C ASP A 168 15.41 -14.32 -7.82
N CYS A 169 14.15 -14.63 -7.57
CA CYS A 169 13.22 -13.63 -7.03
C CYS A 169 13.68 -13.10 -5.68
N TRP A 170 14.07 -13.97 -4.76
CA TRP A 170 14.46 -13.55 -3.41
C TRP A 170 15.86 -12.94 -3.36
N ASP A 171 16.78 -13.36 -4.20
CA ASP A 171 18.10 -12.71 -4.32
C ASP A 171 17.95 -11.25 -4.81
N ARG A 172 17.10 -11.03 -5.81
CA ARG A 172 16.77 -9.68 -6.29
C ARG A 172 16.06 -8.84 -5.23
N PHE A 173 15.14 -9.44 -4.48
CA PHE A 173 14.45 -8.76 -3.37
C PHE A 173 15.43 -8.31 -2.29
N VAL A 174 16.34 -9.19 -1.86
CA VAL A 174 17.37 -8.89 -0.86
C VAL A 174 18.28 -7.77 -1.37
N THR A 175 18.78 -7.86 -2.61
CA THR A 175 19.61 -6.81 -3.23
C THR A 175 18.90 -5.46 -3.26
N LEU A 176 17.61 -5.43 -3.60
CA LEU A 176 16.82 -4.20 -3.60
C LEU A 176 16.64 -3.63 -2.19
N LEU A 177 16.41 -4.49 -1.18
CA LEU A 177 16.31 -4.04 0.21
C LEU A 177 17.64 -3.45 0.71
N ASP A 178 18.80 -4.03 0.33
CA ASP A 178 20.12 -3.49 0.67
C ASP A 178 20.33 -2.11 0.05
N ALA A 179 19.93 -1.92 -1.20
CA ALA A 179 20.00 -0.63 -1.87
C ALA A 179 19.06 0.41 -1.21
N LEU A 180 17.85 0.00 -0.82
CA LEU A 180 16.90 0.86 -0.12
C LEU A 180 17.41 1.24 1.28
N ASP A 181 18.01 0.30 2.03
CA ASP A 181 18.59 0.59 3.35
C ASP A 181 19.75 1.57 3.24
N ALA A 182 20.64 1.37 2.26
CA ALA A 182 21.78 2.26 2.00
C ALA A 182 21.31 3.69 1.64
N ARG A 183 20.18 3.81 0.93
CA ARG A 183 19.60 5.09 0.48
C ARG A 183 18.65 5.71 1.50
N ALA A 184 18.11 4.93 2.44
CA ALA A 184 17.12 5.40 3.41
C ALA A 184 17.63 6.63 4.19
N PRO A 185 16.81 7.69 4.31
CA PRO A 185 17.26 8.92 4.96
C PRO A 185 17.46 8.70 6.46
N ALA A 186 18.60 9.17 6.98
CA ALA A 186 18.91 9.10 8.40
C ALA A 186 17.96 9.98 9.25
N ARG A 187 17.49 11.09 8.65
CA ARG A 187 16.54 12.04 9.24
C ARG A 187 15.52 12.45 8.20
N GLY A 188 14.36 12.97 8.63
CA GLY A 188 13.29 13.39 7.72
C GLY A 188 12.73 12.24 6.91
N PHE A 189 12.40 12.49 5.66
CA PHE A 189 11.71 11.61 4.74
C PHE A 189 12.45 11.52 3.41
N TRP A 190 11.94 10.71 2.48
CA TRP A 190 12.68 10.36 1.25
C TRP A 190 13.03 11.56 0.36
N SER A 191 12.15 12.55 0.36
CA SER A 191 12.29 13.75 -0.48
C SER A 191 12.40 15.06 0.32
N GLY A 192 12.69 15.01 1.64
CA GLY A 192 12.83 16.20 2.47
C GLY A 192 12.38 16.02 3.91
N ASP A 193 11.90 17.12 4.51
CA ASP A 193 11.55 17.14 5.95
C ASP A 193 10.11 16.71 6.23
N ARG A 194 9.31 16.45 5.20
CA ARG A 194 7.91 16.05 5.30
C ARG A 194 7.64 14.81 4.48
N VAL A 195 6.63 14.05 4.92
CA VAL A 195 6.14 12.89 4.16
C VAL A 195 5.66 13.32 2.79
N GLY A 196 6.18 12.69 1.76
CA GLY A 196 5.84 12.92 0.37
C GLY A 196 5.36 11.65 -0.36
N VAL A 197 5.17 11.78 -1.69
CA VAL A 197 4.68 10.70 -2.56
C VAL A 197 5.60 9.47 -2.51
N ALA A 198 6.92 9.65 -2.51
CA ALA A 198 7.88 8.56 -2.38
C ALA A 198 7.71 7.78 -1.08
N ASP A 199 7.49 8.51 0.03
CA ASP A 199 7.34 7.89 1.35
C ASP A 199 6.07 7.04 1.43
N VAL A 200 4.92 7.57 1.02
CA VAL A 200 3.66 6.82 1.12
C VAL A 200 3.64 5.60 0.18
N ALA A 201 4.29 5.70 -0.98
CA ALA A 201 4.37 4.59 -1.93
C ALA A 201 5.31 3.47 -1.42
N LEU A 202 6.55 3.81 -1.06
CA LEU A 202 7.50 2.85 -0.49
C LEU A 202 6.99 2.25 0.81
N PHE A 203 6.41 3.09 1.69
CA PHE A 203 5.82 2.62 2.94
C PHE A 203 4.71 1.62 2.71
N GLY A 204 3.77 1.90 1.80
CA GLY A 204 2.64 1.01 1.51
C GLY A 204 3.09 -0.41 1.16
N GLN A 205 4.14 -0.53 0.35
CA GLN A 205 4.67 -1.83 -0.07
C GLN A 205 5.54 -2.48 1.03
N LEU A 206 6.49 -1.75 1.59
CA LEU A 206 7.46 -2.30 2.56
C LEU A 206 6.80 -2.65 3.90
N HIS A 207 5.87 -1.82 4.38
CA HIS A 207 5.10 -2.11 5.60
C HIS A 207 4.23 -3.36 5.44
N ALA A 208 3.71 -3.60 4.24
CA ALA A 208 2.91 -4.80 3.96
C ALA A 208 3.72 -6.12 4.06
N PHE A 209 5.05 -6.08 3.92
CA PHE A 209 5.91 -7.23 4.22
C PHE A 209 6.09 -7.46 5.72
N ARG A 210 5.92 -6.45 6.58
CA ARG A 210 6.06 -6.56 8.04
C ARG A 210 4.86 -7.26 8.70
N SER A 211 4.14 -8.09 7.97
CA SER A 211 2.99 -8.85 8.44
C SER A 211 3.34 -10.31 8.74
N GLU A 212 2.48 -10.97 9.50
CA GLU A 212 2.57 -12.40 9.79
C GLU A 212 2.36 -13.29 8.54
N LEU A 213 1.84 -12.69 7.46
CA LEU A 213 1.64 -13.42 6.20
C LEU A 213 2.95 -13.73 5.48
N THR A 214 4.03 -13.02 5.78
CA THR A 214 5.30 -13.11 5.05
C THR A 214 6.50 -13.11 6.02
N PRO A 215 6.61 -14.10 6.95
CA PRO A 215 7.58 -14.06 8.04
C PRO A 215 9.03 -13.95 7.61
N TRP A 216 9.43 -14.67 6.54
CA TRP A 216 10.80 -14.60 6.03
C TRP A 216 11.11 -13.22 5.42
N GLN A 217 10.22 -12.69 4.60
CA GLN A 217 10.38 -11.37 4.00
C GLN A 217 10.32 -10.26 5.05
N ARG A 218 9.49 -10.43 6.09
CA ARG A 218 9.49 -9.56 7.27
C ARG A 218 10.87 -9.51 7.90
N GLY A 219 11.49 -10.67 8.18
CA GLY A 219 12.84 -10.74 8.71
C GLY A 219 13.87 -10.04 7.82
N CYS A 220 13.73 -10.17 6.50
CA CYS A 220 14.57 -9.44 5.55
C CYS A 220 14.43 -7.92 5.67
N VAL A 221 13.21 -7.39 5.81
CA VAL A 221 13.00 -5.95 6.02
C VAL A 221 13.52 -5.51 7.39
N GLU A 222 13.20 -6.24 8.46
CA GLU A 222 13.55 -5.89 9.83
C GLU A 222 15.06 -5.99 10.13
N SER A 223 15.82 -6.71 9.33
CA SER A 223 17.30 -6.75 9.41
C SER A 223 18.00 -5.52 8.81
N ARG A 224 17.27 -4.51 8.33
CA ARG A 224 17.78 -3.30 7.69
C ARG A 224 17.47 -2.06 8.53
N PRO A 225 18.39 -1.67 9.42
CA PRO A 225 18.10 -0.74 10.51
C PRO A 225 17.72 0.67 10.03
N ARG A 226 18.32 1.17 8.93
CA ARG A 226 18.00 2.50 8.40
C ARG A 226 16.61 2.51 7.78
N LEU A 227 16.29 1.47 7.03
CA LEU A 227 14.99 1.29 6.40
C LEU A 227 13.88 1.16 7.45
N VAL A 228 14.12 0.37 8.51
CA VAL A 228 13.18 0.24 9.64
C VAL A 228 12.97 1.57 10.35
N ALA A 229 14.03 2.28 10.68
CA ALA A 229 13.92 3.58 11.34
C ALA A 229 13.15 4.60 10.51
N TRP A 230 13.29 4.57 9.17
CA TRP A 230 12.51 5.42 8.28
C TRP A 230 11.04 4.95 8.21
N LEU A 231 10.77 3.64 8.08
CA LEU A 231 9.40 3.11 8.11
C LEU A 231 8.65 3.52 9.38
N ASP A 232 9.30 3.43 10.53
CA ASP A 232 8.70 3.79 11.81
C ASP A 232 8.42 5.30 11.90
N ARG A 233 9.28 6.15 11.31
CA ARG A 233 9.01 7.60 11.19
C ARG A 233 7.81 7.91 10.30
N VAL A 234 7.70 7.25 9.13
CA VAL A 234 6.54 7.43 8.24
C VAL A 234 5.27 6.98 8.94
N ASP A 235 5.32 5.83 9.62
CA ASP A 235 4.18 5.33 10.37
C ASP A 235 3.74 6.31 11.46
N ALA A 236 4.66 6.77 12.28
CA ALA A 236 4.37 7.76 13.34
C ALA A 236 3.77 9.06 12.78
N ALA A 237 4.25 9.52 11.63
CA ALA A 237 3.78 10.76 11.01
C ALA A 237 2.42 10.64 10.32
N THR A 238 1.99 9.42 9.97
CA THR A 238 0.80 9.20 9.13
C THR A 238 -0.19 8.18 9.67
N ARG A 239 0.01 7.65 10.88
CA ARG A 239 -0.90 6.67 11.50
C ARG A 239 -2.26 7.27 11.79
N THR A 240 -2.29 8.53 12.22
CA THR A 240 -3.49 9.28 12.54
C THR A 240 -3.57 10.57 11.74
N LEU A 241 -4.77 11.13 11.60
CA LEU A 241 -4.90 12.50 11.09
C LEU A 241 -4.22 13.47 12.06
N PRO A 242 -3.52 14.50 11.55
CA PRO A 242 -3.02 15.56 12.40
C PRO A 242 -4.16 16.14 13.27
N ALA A 243 -3.91 16.35 14.55
CA ALA A 243 -4.86 17.04 15.41
C ALA A 243 -5.18 18.41 14.80
N LEU A 244 -6.46 18.75 14.72
CA LEU A 244 -6.84 20.11 14.33
C LEU A 244 -6.45 21.04 15.47
N VAL A 245 -5.53 21.93 15.20
CA VAL A 245 -5.29 23.10 16.05
C VAL A 245 -6.42 24.08 15.73
N GLY A 246 -7.45 24.11 16.56
CA GLY A 246 -8.53 25.12 16.48
C GLY A 246 -9.94 24.53 16.42
N ASN A 247 -10.64 24.70 17.55
CA ASN A 247 -12.09 24.64 17.78
C ASN A 247 -12.91 23.43 17.30
N GLY A 248 -13.11 22.53 18.27
CA GLY A 248 -14.36 21.84 18.62
C GLY A 248 -15.19 21.19 17.53
N THR A 249 -15.03 19.92 17.37
CA THR A 249 -16.04 18.88 17.55
C THR A 249 -15.42 17.56 17.14
N THR A 250 -15.18 16.70 18.11
CA THR A 250 -14.71 15.33 17.92
C THR A 250 -15.86 14.52 17.34
N VAL A 251 -15.67 13.94 16.17
CA VAL A 251 -16.44 12.77 15.76
C VAL A 251 -15.44 11.64 15.64
N ALA A 252 -15.63 10.64 16.50
CA ALA A 252 -14.82 9.43 16.56
C ALA A 252 -14.91 8.66 15.24
N ALA A 253 -13.78 8.12 14.83
CA ALA A 253 -13.64 7.15 13.75
C ALA A 253 -13.94 5.73 14.23
#